data_ceef59e6f1e2fee1e4341b5ad2838057
#
_entry.id   ceef59e6f1e2fee1e4341b5ad2838057
#
_cell.length_a   1.000
_cell.length_b   1.000
_cell.length_c   1.000
_cell.angle_alpha   90.00
_cell.angle_beta   90.00
_cell.angle_gamma   90.00
#
_symmetry.space_group_name_H-M   'P 1'
#
loop_
_entity.id
_entity.type
_entity.pdbx_description
1 polymer ?
#
loop_
_entity_poly.entity_id
_entity_poly.type
_entity_poly.pdbx_seq_one_letter_code
_entity_poly.pdbx_strand_id
1 'polypeptide(L)'
;MARLIVTLICMLLPLTALANTVYKCRKGDKVIFSQIACPQEYSQHKIEYQLGISNEIDSDKRETKVDPLQALLNNHSLPPKKLLQLLDGEIYSLKQENSYFEILRASELQKLERQRYWQNKDKSDPDYLKQLSKINDHFDKLTTINSQLIQQLSDRKTQINADVEHEEPQKNDTH
;
A
#
# COMPACT_ATOMS: atom_id res chain seq x y z
N MET A 1 46.89 -27.20 13.73
CA MET A 1 45.71 -26.91 14.61
C MET A 1 45.10 -25.54 14.29
N ALA A 2 45.84 -24.42 14.24
CA ALA A 2 45.28 -23.11 13.92
C ALA A 2 44.51 -23.03 12.58
N ARG A 3 44.98 -23.68 11.52
CA ARG A 3 44.33 -23.71 10.19
C ARG A 3 42.95 -24.42 10.21
N LEU A 4 42.81 -25.49 11.01
CA LEU A 4 41.54 -26.22 11.17
C LEU A 4 40.51 -25.37 11.96
N ILE A 5 40.95 -24.58 12.94
CA ILE A 5 40.06 -23.69 13.71
C ILE A 5 39.55 -22.56 12.82
N VAL A 6 40.41 -21.97 11.99
CA VAL A 6 40.01 -20.89 11.05
C VAL A 6 39.00 -21.39 10.02
N THR A 7 39.19 -22.59 9.45
CA THR A 7 38.19 -23.17 8.49
C THR A 7 36.87 -23.49 9.16
N LEU A 8 36.88 -23.93 10.42
CA LEU A 8 35.65 -24.21 11.18
C LEU A 8 34.90 -22.92 11.52
N ILE A 9 35.60 -21.83 11.84
CA ILE A 9 35.00 -20.50 12.11
C ILE A 9 34.38 -19.91 10.82
N CYS A 10 35.02 -20.07 9.65
CA CYS A 10 34.46 -19.61 8.37
C CYS A 10 33.19 -20.37 7.95
N MET A 11 33.04 -21.63 8.34
CA MET A 11 31.82 -22.41 8.08
C MET A 11 30.65 -22.02 9.00
N LEU A 12 30.90 -21.36 10.12
CA LEU A 12 29.87 -20.94 11.08
C LEU A 12 29.35 -19.51 10.85
N LEU A 13 29.87 -18.78 9.86
CA LEU A 13 29.33 -17.46 9.49
C LEU A 13 27.97 -17.66 8.82
N PRO A 14 26.85 -17.23 9.44
CA PRO A 14 25.56 -17.29 8.79
C PRO A 14 25.57 -16.37 7.57
N LEU A 15 25.38 -16.92 6.38
CA LEU A 15 24.99 -16.11 5.22
C LEU A 15 23.65 -15.46 5.56
N THR A 16 23.67 -14.18 5.94
CA THR A 16 22.45 -13.40 6.12
C THR A 16 21.77 -13.29 4.76
N ALA A 17 20.84 -14.19 4.49
CA ALA A 17 19.94 -14.10 3.33
C ALA A 17 19.03 -12.87 3.56
N LEU A 18 19.36 -11.75 2.94
CA LEU A 18 18.49 -10.56 2.85
C LEU A 18 17.34 -10.86 1.87
N ALA A 19 16.41 -11.70 2.29
CA ALA A 19 15.25 -12.08 1.49
C ALA A 19 14.01 -11.24 1.88
N ASN A 20 14.06 -9.92 1.66
CA ASN A 20 12.90 -9.04 1.85
C ASN A 20 12.15 -8.71 0.54
N THR A 21 12.55 -9.33 -0.58
CA THR A 21 11.99 -9.03 -1.89
C THR A 21 11.49 -10.32 -2.53
N VAL A 22 10.24 -10.32 -2.96
CA VAL A 22 9.62 -11.41 -3.73
C VAL A 22 9.20 -10.84 -5.08
N TYR A 23 9.51 -11.57 -6.16
CA TYR A 23 9.08 -11.24 -7.50
C TYR A 23 7.87 -12.09 -7.89
N LYS A 24 6.83 -11.46 -8.38
CA LYS A 24 5.66 -12.08 -9.00
C LYS A 24 5.87 -12.06 -10.51
N CYS A 25 6.11 -13.20 -11.10
CA CYS A 25 6.34 -13.37 -12.53
C CYS A 25 5.03 -13.83 -13.20
N ARG A 26 4.55 -13.07 -14.19
CA ARG A 26 3.32 -13.38 -14.91
C ARG A 26 3.58 -13.62 -16.39
N LYS A 27 3.01 -14.71 -16.94
CA LYS A 27 3.00 -15.01 -18.38
C LYS A 27 1.62 -15.54 -18.78
N GLY A 28 0.81 -14.69 -19.42
CA GLY A 28 -0.61 -14.98 -19.66
C GLY A 28 -1.36 -15.22 -18.34
N ASP A 29 -1.99 -16.37 -18.19
CA ASP A 29 -2.74 -16.74 -16.98
C ASP A 29 -1.87 -17.40 -15.89
N LYS A 30 -0.59 -17.65 -16.19
CA LYS A 30 0.32 -18.30 -15.25
C LYS A 30 1.04 -17.29 -14.38
N VAL A 31 0.94 -17.47 -13.06
CA VAL A 31 1.62 -16.65 -12.04
C VAL A 31 2.57 -17.52 -11.23
N ILE A 32 3.82 -17.08 -11.08
CA ILE A 32 4.87 -17.76 -10.30
C ILE A 32 5.50 -16.73 -9.37
N PHE A 33 5.78 -17.11 -8.12
CA PHE A 33 6.51 -16.27 -7.16
C PHE A 33 7.95 -16.79 -7.06
N SER A 34 8.91 -15.84 -7.06
CA SER A 34 10.35 -16.14 -7.03
C SER A 34 11.09 -15.16 -6.13
N GLN A 35 12.19 -15.60 -5.53
CA GLN A 35 13.12 -14.71 -4.81
C GLN A 35 14.22 -14.14 -5.71
N ILE A 36 14.29 -14.60 -6.95
CA ILE A 36 15.20 -14.10 -7.99
C ILE A 36 14.38 -13.43 -9.10
N ALA A 37 15.00 -12.51 -9.84
CA ALA A 37 14.37 -11.82 -10.95
C ALA A 37 13.76 -12.79 -11.97
N CYS A 38 12.61 -12.39 -12.53
CA CYS A 38 11.87 -13.22 -13.50
C CYS A 38 12.63 -13.38 -14.81
N PRO A 39 12.51 -14.53 -15.51
CA PRO A 39 12.98 -14.68 -16.88
C PRO A 39 12.37 -13.62 -17.82
N GLN A 40 13.11 -13.26 -18.87
CA GLN A 40 12.69 -12.18 -19.80
C GLN A 40 11.31 -12.37 -20.47
N GLU A 41 10.82 -13.63 -20.49
CA GLU A 41 9.51 -13.96 -21.06
C GLU A 41 8.33 -13.66 -20.14
N TYR A 42 8.58 -13.30 -18.88
CA TYR A 42 7.57 -13.02 -17.86
C TYR A 42 7.54 -11.52 -17.56
N SER A 43 6.36 -10.98 -17.36
CA SER A 43 6.20 -9.69 -16.72
C SER A 43 6.57 -9.80 -15.24
N GLN A 44 7.32 -8.83 -14.74
CA GLN A 44 7.88 -8.87 -13.39
C GLN A 44 7.26 -7.78 -12.52
N HIS A 45 6.71 -8.19 -11.39
CA HIS A 45 6.26 -7.29 -10.34
C HIS A 45 7.10 -7.57 -9.08
N LYS A 46 7.67 -6.53 -8.51
CA LYS A 46 8.43 -6.62 -7.27
C LYS A 46 7.50 -6.39 -6.09
N ILE A 47 7.46 -7.34 -5.16
CA ILE A 47 6.69 -7.22 -3.92
C ILE A 47 7.68 -6.90 -2.80
N GLU A 48 7.56 -5.73 -2.21
CA GLU A 48 8.31 -5.32 -1.02
C GLU A 48 7.41 -5.38 0.21
N TYR A 49 7.92 -6.00 1.28
CA TYR A 49 7.23 -6.06 2.56
C TYR A 49 7.86 -5.08 3.53
N GLN A 50 7.10 -4.10 3.98
CA GLN A 50 7.56 -3.11 4.94
C GLN A 50 6.48 -2.85 5.99
N LEU A 51 6.84 -3.01 7.27
CA LEU A 51 6.00 -2.70 8.43
C LEU A 51 4.59 -3.31 8.37
N GLY A 52 4.49 -4.57 7.94
CA GLY A 52 3.21 -5.29 7.85
C GLY A 52 2.43 -5.05 6.56
N ILE A 53 2.91 -4.20 5.67
CA ILE A 53 2.27 -3.87 4.39
C ILE A 53 3.11 -4.44 3.25
N SER A 54 2.45 -5.10 2.29
CA SER A 54 3.07 -5.55 1.05
C SER A 54 2.74 -4.55 -0.07
N ASN A 55 3.78 -3.94 -0.64
CA ASN A 55 3.66 -3.06 -1.80
C ASN A 55 4.09 -3.82 -3.05
N GLU A 56 3.21 -3.89 -4.05
CA GLU A 56 3.53 -4.43 -5.37
C GLU A 56 3.98 -3.27 -6.28
N ILE A 57 5.25 -3.29 -6.70
CA ILE A 57 5.81 -2.31 -7.61
C ILE A 57 5.96 -2.96 -8.97
N ASP A 58 5.33 -2.37 -9.99
CA ASP A 58 5.52 -2.80 -11.37
C ASP A 58 6.95 -2.43 -11.81
N SER A 59 7.79 -3.43 -11.99
CA SER A 59 9.17 -3.26 -12.46
C SER A 59 9.30 -3.41 -13.98
N ASP A 60 8.25 -3.85 -14.65
CA ASP A 60 8.13 -3.83 -16.10
C ASP A 60 7.50 -2.51 -16.54
N LYS A 61 8.24 -1.64 -17.21
CA LYS A 61 7.76 -0.38 -17.80
C LYS A 61 6.75 -0.59 -18.96
N ARG A 62 5.95 -1.65 -18.90
CA ARG A 62 4.93 -1.97 -19.89
C ARG A 62 3.56 -1.57 -19.39
N GLU A 63 2.99 -0.57 -20.05
CA GLU A 63 1.62 -0.07 -19.94
C GLU A 63 1.22 0.36 -18.52
N THR A 64 1.16 1.65 -18.32
CA THR A 64 0.44 2.27 -17.23
C THR A 64 -1.00 1.76 -17.28
N LYS A 65 -1.32 0.73 -16.48
CA LYS A 65 -2.71 0.44 -16.17
C LYS A 65 -3.30 1.75 -15.67
N VAL A 66 -4.30 2.24 -16.38
CA VAL A 66 -5.08 3.39 -15.91
C VAL A 66 -5.50 3.06 -14.48
N ASP A 67 -5.05 3.89 -13.55
CA ASP A 67 -5.39 3.75 -12.14
C ASP A 67 -6.92 3.69 -12.04
N PRO A 68 -7.50 2.62 -11.46
CA PRO A 68 -8.96 2.50 -11.34
C PRO A 68 -9.61 3.72 -10.68
N LEU A 69 -8.90 4.37 -9.75
CA LEU A 69 -9.34 5.61 -9.10
C LEU A 69 -9.38 6.78 -10.07
N GLN A 70 -8.36 6.93 -10.93
CA GLN A 70 -8.36 7.94 -12.00
C GLN A 70 -9.49 7.68 -13.02
N ALA A 71 -9.76 6.41 -13.30
CA ALA A 71 -10.88 6.04 -14.17
C ALA A 71 -12.23 6.43 -13.56
N LEU A 72 -12.44 6.26 -12.26
CA LEU A 72 -13.66 6.69 -11.56
C LEU A 72 -13.80 8.22 -11.51
N LEU A 73 -12.73 8.95 -11.30
CA LEU A 73 -12.74 10.41 -11.29
C LEU A 73 -13.06 11.01 -12.67
N ASN A 74 -12.60 10.37 -13.74
CA ASN A 74 -12.70 10.88 -15.11
C ASN A 74 -13.83 10.23 -15.94
N ASN A 75 -14.56 9.27 -15.38
CA ASN A 75 -15.57 8.52 -16.14
C ASN A 75 -16.89 9.29 -16.23
N HIS A 76 -17.24 9.71 -17.44
CA HIS A 76 -18.51 10.40 -17.77
C HIS A 76 -19.51 9.48 -18.48
N SER A 77 -19.15 8.21 -18.74
CA SER A 77 -19.97 7.29 -19.55
C SER A 77 -20.92 6.41 -18.74
N LEU A 78 -20.79 6.40 -17.40
CA LEU A 78 -21.64 5.61 -16.51
C LEU A 78 -22.88 6.42 -16.07
N PRO A 79 -24.04 5.76 -15.90
CA PRO A 79 -25.20 6.40 -15.29
C PRO A 79 -24.85 6.97 -13.90
N PRO A 80 -25.33 8.18 -13.55
CA PRO A 80 -24.96 8.86 -12.28
C PRO A 80 -25.14 7.97 -11.05
N LYS A 81 -26.28 7.27 -10.95
CA LYS A 81 -26.58 6.36 -9.85
C LYS A 81 -25.52 5.26 -9.69
N LYS A 82 -25.05 4.69 -10.79
CA LYS A 82 -24.03 3.63 -10.76
C LYS A 82 -22.66 4.19 -10.36
N LEU A 83 -22.34 5.38 -10.87
CA LEU A 83 -21.09 6.06 -10.53
C LEU A 83 -21.04 6.43 -9.05
N LEU A 84 -22.12 6.98 -8.49
CA LEU A 84 -22.25 7.28 -7.07
C LEU A 84 -22.03 6.03 -6.20
N GLN A 85 -22.62 4.89 -6.58
CA GLN A 85 -22.44 3.63 -5.86
C GLN A 85 -20.99 3.14 -5.88
N LEU A 86 -20.27 3.30 -7.00
CA LEU A 86 -18.87 2.92 -7.11
C LEU A 86 -17.98 3.84 -6.26
N LEU A 87 -18.24 5.16 -6.29
CA LEU A 87 -17.54 6.14 -5.47
C LEU A 87 -17.73 5.87 -3.97
N ASP A 88 -18.95 5.54 -3.54
CA ASP A 88 -19.21 5.17 -2.14
C ASP A 88 -18.48 3.90 -1.71
N GLY A 89 -18.44 2.89 -2.59
CA GLY A 89 -17.70 1.66 -2.36
C GLY A 89 -16.21 1.92 -2.17
N GLU A 90 -15.63 2.77 -3.01
CA GLU A 90 -14.20 3.10 -2.95
C GLU A 90 -13.85 3.95 -1.72
N ILE A 91 -14.67 4.97 -1.40
CA ILE A 91 -14.52 5.75 -0.18
C ILE A 91 -14.56 4.85 1.06
N TYR A 92 -15.49 3.89 1.08
CA TYR A 92 -15.58 2.93 2.17
C TYR A 92 -14.33 2.06 2.27
N SER A 93 -13.83 1.54 1.15
CA SER A 93 -12.61 0.73 1.08
C SER A 93 -11.39 1.48 1.63
N LEU A 94 -11.17 2.72 1.20
CA LEU A 94 -10.06 3.56 1.68
C LEU A 94 -10.17 3.88 3.18
N LYS A 95 -11.38 4.06 3.71
CA LYS A 95 -11.60 4.23 5.15
C LYS A 95 -11.25 2.96 5.95
N GLN A 96 -11.62 1.79 5.43
CA GLN A 96 -11.25 0.51 6.05
C GLN A 96 -9.73 0.29 6.03
N GLU A 97 -9.07 0.66 4.91
CA GLU A 97 -7.63 0.59 4.78
C GLU A 97 -6.92 1.50 5.79
N ASN A 98 -7.40 2.74 5.99
CA ASN A 98 -6.87 3.63 7.03
C ASN A 98 -7.01 3.01 8.44
N SER A 99 -8.15 2.40 8.74
CA SER A 99 -8.36 1.70 10.02
C SER A 99 -7.36 0.53 10.18
N TYR A 100 -7.08 -0.19 9.11
CA TYR A 100 -6.08 -1.24 9.10
C TYR A 100 -4.67 -0.70 9.34
N PHE A 101 -4.30 0.42 8.73
CA PHE A 101 -3.01 1.08 8.95
C PHE A 101 -2.81 1.50 10.42
N GLU A 102 -3.86 1.97 11.09
CA GLU A 102 -3.79 2.31 12.52
C GLU A 102 -3.54 1.06 13.39
N ILE A 103 -4.16 -0.08 13.06
CA ILE A 103 -3.90 -1.34 13.76
C ILE A 103 -2.44 -1.78 13.56
N LEU A 104 -1.93 -1.70 12.33
CA LEU A 104 -0.54 -2.04 12.03
C LEU A 104 0.43 -1.10 12.75
N ARG A 105 0.17 0.22 12.74
CA ARG A 105 0.95 1.23 13.46
C ARG A 105 1.05 0.86 14.94
N ALA A 106 -0.09 0.60 15.58
CA ALA A 106 -0.13 0.22 17.00
C ALA A 106 0.69 -1.06 17.26
N SER A 107 0.61 -2.05 16.38
CA SER A 107 1.38 -3.30 16.48
C SER A 107 2.89 -3.05 16.37
N GLU A 108 3.34 -2.24 15.39
CA GLU A 108 4.76 -1.93 15.22
C GLU A 108 5.32 -1.08 16.37
N LEU A 109 4.55 -0.12 16.87
CA LEU A 109 4.92 0.67 18.04
C LEU A 109 5.04 -0.20 19.30
N GLN A 110 4.11 -1.14 19.49
CA GLN A 110 4.19 -2.08 20.61
C GLN A 110 5.41 -3.01 20.49
N LYS A 111 5.75 -3.44 19.29
CA LYS A 111 6.96 -4.24 19.03
C LYS A 111 8.23 -3.44 19.32
N LEU A 112 8.29 -2.18 18.91
CA LEU A 112 9.40 -1.26 19.19
C LEU A 112 9.56 -1.04 20.69
N GLU A 113 8.47 -0.84 21.44
CA GLU A 113 8.49 -0.69 22.91
C GLU A 113 9.01 -1.95 23.60
N ARG A 114 8.56 -3.14 23.18
CA ARG A 114 9.09 -4.41 23.70
C ARG A 114 10.59 -4.53 23.44
N GLN A 115 11.06 -4.20 22.24
CA GLN A 115 12.47 -4.23 21.87
C GLN A 115 13.30 -3.28 22.75
N ARG A 116 12.83 -2.04 22.96
CA ARG A 116 13.45 -1.07 23.85
C ARG A 116 13.60 -1.61 25.26
N TYR A 117 12.52 -2.19 25.80
CA TYR A 117 12.52 -2.78 27.15
C TYR A 117 13.55 -3.89 27.31
N TRP A 118 13.59 -4.83 26.35
CA TRP A 118 14.55 -5.94 26.38
C TRP A 118 16.00 -5.50 26.22
N GLN A 119 16.25 -4.40 25.50
CA GLN A 119 17.58 -3.82 25.33
C GLN A 119 17.96 -2.89 26.49
N ASN A 120 17.09 -2.70 27.47
CA ASN A 120 17.26 -1.80 28.61
C ASN A 120 17.61 -0.36 28.16
N LYS A 121 17.03 0.11 27.06
CA LYS A 121 17.21 1.46 26.50
C LYS A 121 16.22 2.45 27.11
N ASP A 122 16.68 3.69 27.30
CA ASP A 122 15.80 4.80 27.71
C ASP A 122 14.86 5.23 26.57
N LYS A 123 13.75 5.89 26.90
CA LYS A 123 12.84 6.49 25.90
C LYS A 123 13.48 7.63 25.12
N SER A 124 14.54 8.23 25.63
CA SER A 124 15.34 9.27 24.97
C SER A 124 16.47 8.72 24.11
N ASP A 125 16.63 7.38 24.01
CA ASP A 125 17.66 6.76 23.16
C ASP A 125 17.49 7.21 21.70
N PRO A 126 18.56 7.72 21.06
CA PRO A 126 18.47 8.26 19.69
C PRO A 126 18.01 7.23 18.65
N ASP A 127 18.41 5.95 18.80
CA ASP A 127 18.02 4.89 17.86
C ASP A 127 16.54 4.54 18.02
N TYR A 128 16.06 4.53 19.28
CA TYR A 128 14.63 4.35 19.56
C TYR A 128 13.79 5.48 18.95
N LEU A 129 14.18 6.74 19.19
CA LEU A 129 13.47 7.90 18.65
C LEU A 129 13.46 7.91 17.12
N LYS A 130 14.57 7.54 16.49
CA LYS A 130 14.68 7.41 15.03
C LYS A 130 13.74 6.34 14.47
N GLN A 131 13.64 5.19 15.12
CA GLN A 131 12.72 4.12 14.69
C GLN A 131 11.28 4.51 14.94
N LEU A 132 10.97 5.17 16.05
CA LEU A 132 9.65 5.71 16.37
C LEU A 132 9.17 6.71 15.29
N SER A 133 10.01 7.67 14.93
CA SER A 133 9.73 8.63 13.86
C SER A 133 9.48 7.90 12.53
N LYS A 134 10.38 6.97 12.16
CA LYS A 134 10.23 6.21 10.90
C LYS A 134 8.91 5.44 10.81
N ILE A 135 8.45 4.83 11.90
CA ILE A 135 7.15 4.13 11.92
C ILE A 135 6.02 5.13 11.74
N ASN A 136 6.01 6.23 12.51
CA ASN A 136 4.97 7.24 12.41
C ASN A 136 4.93 7.88 11.01
N ASP A 137 6.07 8.34 10.49
CA ASP A 137 6.17 8.97 9.17
C ASP A 137 5.67 8.04 8.06
N HIS A 138 5.94 6.74 8.18
CA HIS A 138 5.46 5.75 7.20
C HIS A 138 3.93 5.67 7.18
N PHE A 139 3.30 5.47 8.34
CA PHE A 139 1.85 5.33 8.42
C PHE A 139 1.12 6.66 8.20
N ASP A 140 1.69 7.79 8.64
CA ASP A 140 1.14 9.13 8.37
C ASP A 140 1.12 9.41 6.87
N LYS A 141 2.16 9.02 6.14
CA LYS A 141 2.18 9.15 4.68
C LYS A 141 1.07 8.34 4.01
N LEU A 142 0.86 7.09 4.42
CA LEU A 142 -0.18 6.22 3.85
C LEU A 142 -1.58 6.76 4.13
N THR A 143 -1.87 7.12 5.39
CA THR A 143 -3.18 7.68 5.78
C THR A 143 -3.44 9.03 5.14
N THR A 144 -2.41 9.85 4.92
CA THR A 144 -2.53 11.14 4.22
C THR A 144 -2.91 10.93 2.76
N ILE A 145 -2.25 10.00 2.06
CA ILE A 145 -2.57 9.68 0.66
C ILE A 145 -4.03 9.22 0.55
N ASN A 146 -4.47 8.29 1.39
CA ASN A 146 -5.85 7.80 1.37
C ASN A 146 -6.85 8.91 1.71
N SER A 147 -6.52 9.79 2.66
CA SER A 147 -7.38 10.92 3.03
C SER A 147 -7.56 11.91 1.88
N GLN A 148 -6.50 12.19 1.13
CA GLN A 148 -6.56 13.03 -0.07
C GLN A 148 -7.42 12.40 -1.17
N LEU A 149 -7.29 11.08 -1.38
CA LEU A 149 -8.14 10.35 -2.34
C LEU A 149 -9.61 10.36 -1.91
N ILE A 150 -9.90 10.10 -0.63
CA ILE A 150 -11.26 10.19 -0.08
C ILE A 150 -11.87 11.58 -0.33
N GLN A 151 -11.09 12.64 -0.13
CA GLN A 151 -11.55 14.00 -0.39
C GLN A 151 -11.90 14.19 -1.88
N GLN A 152 -11.01 13.80 -2.79
CA GLN A 152 -11.24 13.91 -4.24
C GLN A 152 -12.49 13.14 -4.69
N LEU A 153 -12.68 11.90 -4.20
CA LEU A 153 -13.86 11.08 -4.51
C LEU A 153 -15.13 11.70 -3.94
N SER A 154 -15.06 12.29 -2.74
CA SER A 154 -16.20 12.97 -2.10
C SER A 154 -16.59 14.23 -2.85
N ASP A 155 -15.62 15.02 -3.31
CA ASP A 155 -15.84 16.23 -4.11
C ASP A 155 -16.49 15.85 -5.44
N ARG A 156 -16.02 14.78 -6.10
CA ARG A 156 -16.63 14.26 -7.32
C ARG A 156 -18.07 13.81 -7.11
N LYS A 157 -18.35 13.11 -5.99
CA LYS A 157 -19.70 12.71 -5.60
C LYS A 157 -20.63 13.92 -5.43
N THR A 158 -20.15 14.99 -4.80
CA THR A 158 -20.90 16.23 -4.62
C THR A 158 -21.24 16.89 -5.97
N GLN A 159 -20.28 16.92 -6.90
CA GLN A 159 -20.52 17.43 -8.26
C GLN A 159 -21.60 16.66 -8.98
N ILE A 160 -21.53 15.33 -8.98
CA ILE A 160 -22.54 14.47 -9.66
C ILE A 160 -23.93 14.69 -9.08
N ASN A 161 -24.07 14.83 -7.76
CA ASN A 161 -25.36 15.10 -7.12
C ASN A 161 -25.91 16.46 -7.54
N ALA A 162 -25.07 17.50 -7.61
CA ALA A 162 -25.47 18.82 -8.07
C ALA A 162 -25.92 18.82 -9.55
N ASP A 163 -25.21 18.08 -10.41
CA ASP A 163 -25.56 17.93 -11.83
C ASP A 163 -26.94 17.24 -12.00
N VAL A 164 -27.21 16.20 -11.21
CA VAL A 164 -28.50 15.48 -11.22
C VAL A 164 -29.64 16.37 -10.74
N GLU A 165 -29.43 17.17 -9.69
CA GLU A 165 -30.46 18.13 -9.19
C GLU A 165 -30.78 19.23 -10.21
N HIS A 166 -29.82 19.61 -11.03
CA HIS A 166 -30.03 20.60 -12.11
C HIS A 166 -30.77 20.03 -13.32
N GLU A 167 -30.71 18.71 -13.57
CA GLU A 167 -31.41 18.04 -14.66
C GLU A 167 -32.88 17.70 -14.35
N GLU A 168 -33.32 17.68 -13.09
CA GLU A 168 -34.71 17.35 -12.67
C GLU A 168 -35.75 18.49 -12.70
N PRO A 169 -35.48 19.81 -12.85
CA PRO A 169 -36.50 20.85 -12.69
C PRO A 169 -37.43 21.07 -13.87
N GLN A 170 -37.46 20.28 -14.93
CA GLN A 170 -38.34 20.56 -16.12
C GLN A 170 -39.46 19.56 -16.40
N LYS A 171 -39.92 18.74 -15.47
CA LYS A 171 -40.98 17.75 -15.73
C LYS A 171 -42.32 17.99 -15.04
N ASN A 172 -42.54 19.06 -14.34
CA ASN A 172 -43.83 19.34 -13.66
C ASN A 172 -44.40 20.72 -13.97
N ASP A 173 -44.67 21.05 -15.23
CA ASP A 173 -45.67 22.09 -15.57
C ASP A 173 -46.20 21.89 -17.00
N THR A 174 -47.04 20.88 -17.16
CA THR A 174 -48.03 20.83 -18.26
C THR A 174 -49.20 19.94 -17.85
N HIS A 175 -50.15 20.54 -17.16
CA HIS A 175 -51.56 20.12 -17.16
C HIS A 175 -52.42 21.34 -17.24
#